data_9b9b9695d8ec5c5afe4b0778bf89bb39
#
_entry.id   9b9b9695d8ec5c5afe4b0778bf89bb39
#
_cell.length_a   1.000
_cell.length_b   1.000
_cell.length_c   1.000
_cell.angle_alpha   90.00
_cell.angle_beta   90.00
_cell.angle_gamma   90.00
#
_symmetry.space_group_name_H-M   'P 1'
#
loop_
_entity.id
_entity.type
_entity.pdbx_description
1 polymer ?
#
loop_
_entity_poly.entity_id
_entity_poly.type
_entity_poly.pdbx_seq_one_letter_code
_entity_poly.pdbx_strand_id
1 'polypeptide(L)'
;MIDRFRRIVDVVAAAAGLLVTSPLLLGAAVATRLSAGRGVVYRQRRLGLAGRPFELLKFRSMRHPAPGREGPEFDAERMTRVGQWMRATSLDELPSLWNLLRGEITLVGPRPLPVHYWDRFVGDEYERFEVRPGITGLAQINGRNAVDWPERLAFDVTYVRTRTLRGDLRILIETVPAVLGRSGVDQADGVTMHELPADRSRSGPPTR
;
A
#
# COMPACT_ATOMS: atom_id res chain seq x y z
N MET A 1 12.09 19.20 -12.07
CA MET A 1 12.49 19.86 -10.78
C MET A 1 11.64 19.34 -9.61
N ILE A 2 10.33 19.33 -9.71
CA ILE A 2 9.38 18.90 -8.65
C ILE A 2 9.64 17.46 -8.19
N ASP A 3 9.84 16.50 -9.10
CA ASP A 3 10.07 15.10 -8.73
C ASP A 3 11.41 14.86 -8.02
N ARG A 4 12.43 15.68 -8.31
CA ARG A 4 13.70 15.65 -7.55
C ARG A 4 13.50 16.15 -6.12
N PHE A 5 12.73 17.21 -5.94
CA PHE A 5 12.40 17.72 -4.61
C PHE A 5 11.60 16.69 -3.80
N ARG A 6 10.54 16.10 -4.39
CA ARG A 6 9.80 15.00 -3.77
C ARG A 6 10.74 13.88 -3.34
N ARG A 7 11.68 13.50 -4.20
CA ARG A 7 12.65 12.44 -3.87
C ARG A 7 13.54 12.78 -2.68
N ILE A 8 13.98 14.02 -2.54
CA ILE A 8 14.75 14.45 -1.37
C ILE A 8 13.90 14.34 -0.11
N VAL A 9 12.66 14.82 -0.15
CA VAL A 9 11.71 14.69 0.96
C VAL A 9 11.45 13.22 1.31
N ASP A 10 11.24 12.36 0.33
CA ASP A 10 11.07 10.92 0.52
C ASP A 10 12.26 10.29 1.26
N VAL A 11 13.49 10.59 0.83
CA VAL A 11 14.70 10.04 1.45
C VAL A 11 14.86 10.53 2.88
N VAL A 12 14.68 11.84 3.12
CA VAL A 12 14.77 12.42 4.46
C VAL A 12 13.72 11.83 5.40
N ALA A 13 12.46 11.76 4.93
CA ALA A 13 11.37 11.18 5.70
C ALA A 13 11.58 9.69 5.97
N ALA A 14 12.06 8.92 4.98
CA ALA A 14 12.37 7.50 5.16
C ALA A 14 13.49 7.28 6.17
N ALA A 15 14.58 8.02 6.06
CA ALA A 15 15.73 7.91 6.97
C ALA A 15 15.33 8.30 8.41
N ALA A 16 14.66 9.44 8.57
CA ALA A 16 14.16 9.89 9.87
C ALA A 16 13.12 8.89 10.44
N GLY A 17 12.18 8.43 9.62
CA GLY A 17 11.19 7.44 10.00
C GLY A 17 11.83 6.13 10.48
N LEU A 18 12.77 5.57 9.73
CA LEU A 18 13.48 4.35 10.12
C LEU A 18 14.26 4.54 11.43
N LEU A 19 14.93 5.68 11.60
CA LEU A 19 15.70 5.98 12.81
C LEU A 19 14.76 6.08 14.03
N VAL A 20 13.73 6.91 13.94
CA VAL A 20 12.78 7.16 15.05
C VAL A 20 11.99 5.92 15.40
N THR A 21 11.55 5.15 14.40
CA THR A 21 10.76 3.94 14.63
C THR A 21 11.60 2.69 14.85
N SER A 22 12.94 2.76 14.86
CA SER A 22 13.83 1.60 14.99
C SER A 22 13.56 0.74 16.24
N PRO A 23 13.30 1.29 17.46
CA PRO A 23 12.96 0.46 18.61
C PRO A 23 11.61 -0.26 18.42
N LEU A 24 10.64 0.44 17.81
CA LEU A 24 9.33 -0.12 17.50
C LEU A 24 9.42 -1.21 16.43
N LEU A 25 10.24 -0.99 15.39
CA LEU A 25 10.53 -2.00 14.35
C LEU A 25 11.13 -3.27 14.96
N LEU A 26 12.08 -3.12 15.89
CA LEU A 26 12.67 -4.27 16.58
C LEU A 26 11.63 -5.01 17.43
N GLY A 27 10.84 -4.30 18.23
CA GLY A 27 9.75 -4.89 19.02
C GLY A 27 8.72 -5.61 18.15
N ALA A 28 8.29 -4.99 17.04
CA ALA A 28 7.37 -5.58 16.08
C ALA A 28 7.98 -6.83 15.39
N ALA A 29 9.27 -6.80 15.08
CA ALA A 29 9.97 -7.95 14.51
C ALA A 29 9.99 -9.13 15.48
N VAL A 30 10.28 -8.91 16.76
CA VAL A 30 10.25 -9.92 17.83
C VAL A 30 8.83 -10.46 18.01
N ALA A 31 7.83 -9.59 18.13
CA ALA A 31 6.42 -9.97 18.27
C ALA A 31 5.92 -10.80 17.07
N THR A 32 6.30 -10.41 15.86
CA THR A 32 6.01 -11.17 14.63
C THR A 32 6.69 -12.55 14.67
N ARG A 33 7.96 -12.60 15.05
CA ARG A 33 8.73 -13.86 15.14
C ARG A 33 8.11 -14.86 16.11
N LEU A 34 7.60 -14.38 17.22
CA LEU A 34 6.95 -15.19 18.26
C LEU A 34 5.53 -15.63 17.87
N SER A 35 4.77 -14.79 17.16
CA SER A 35 3.36 -15.06 16.84
C SER A 35 3.13 -15.75 15.49
N ALA A 36 3.86 -15.34 14.45
CA ALA A 36 3.71 -15.85 13.08
C ALA A 36 4.80 -16.85 12.64
N GLY A 37 5.84 -17.02 13.47
CA GLY A 37 6.91 -17.97 13.20
C GLY A 37 8.07 -17.39 12.37
N ARG A 38 8.74 -18.23 11.56
CA ARG A 38 9.88 -17.80 10.73
C ARG A 38 9.46 -16.84 9.62
N GLY A 39 10.40 -15.99 9.17
CA GLY A 39 10.16 -15.03 8.09
C GLY A 39 9.39 -13.80 8.56
N VAL A 40 10.02 -12.99 9.40
CA VAL A 40 9.44 -11.76 9.99
C VAL A 40 8.93 -10.77 8.95
N VAL A 41 9.68 -10.59 7.85
CA VAL A 41 9.30 -9.70 6.75
C VAL A 41 8.60 -10.50 5.66
N TYR A 42 7.41 -10.05 5.29
CA TYR A 42 6.66 -10.53 4.14
C TYR A 42 6.94 -9.62 2.94
N ARG A 43 7.20 -10.22 1.80
CA ARG A 43 7.47 -9.53 0.54
C ARG A 43 6.30 -9.77 -0.39
N GLN A 44 5.69 -8.69 -0.85
CA GLN A 44 4.54 -8.77 -1.74
C GLN A 44 4.86 -8.07 -3.07
N ARG A 45 4.78 -8.81 -4.17
CA ARG A 45 4.98 -8.23 -5.50
C ARG A 45 3.84 -7.27 -5.84
N ARG A 46 4.21 -6.03 -6.14
CA ARG A 46 3.31 -4.92 -6.46
C ARG A 46 3.73 -4.23 -7.74
N LEU A 47 2.78 -3.56 -8.39
CA LEU A 47 3.01 -2.69 -9.54
C LEU A 47 3.57 -1.35 -9.07
N GLY A 48 4.69 -0.94 -9.65
CA GLY A 48 5.37 0.32 -9.40
C GLY A 48 5.32 1.28 -10.58
N LEU A 49 6.28 2.19 -10.65
CA LEU A 49 6.43 3.15 -11.74
C LEU A 49 6.54 2.44 -13.11
N ALA A 50 5.82 2.93 -14.09
CA ALA A 50 5.70 2.36 -15.43
C ALA A 50 5.25 0.87 -15.43
N GLY A 51 4.45 0.46 -14.44
CA GLY A 51 3.98 -0.91 -14.30
C GLY A 51 5.06 -1.93 -13.89
N ARG A 52 6.29 -1.49 -13.60
CA ARG A 52 7.39 -2.40 -13.24
C ARG A 52 7.15 -3.01 -11.85
N PRO A 53 7.18 -4.35 -11.73
CA PRO A 53 7.00 -4.99 -10.43
C PRO A 53 8.12 -4.66 -9.46
N PHE A 54 7.76 -4.48 -8.17
CA PHE A 54 8.70 -4.37 -7.05
C PHE A 54 8.19 -5.18 -5.85
N GLU A 55 9.02 -5.42 -4.86
CA GLU A 55 8.66 -6.11 -3.62
C GLU A 55 8.34 -5.12 -2.51
N LEU A 56 7.05 -4.95 -2.19
CA LEU A 56 6.62 -4.18 -1.04
C LEU A 56 6.90 -4.97 0.26
N LEU A 57 7.63 -4.35 1.17
CA LEU A 57 8.02 -4.95 2.45
C LEU A 57 6.99 -4.64 3.53
N LYS A 58 6.55 -5.68 4.24
CA LYS A 58 5.64 -5.57 5.40
C LYS A 58 6.06 -6.54 6.50
N PHE A 59 5.63 -6.32 7.72
CA PHE A 59 5.70 -7.38 8.72
C PHE A 59 4.67 -8.47 8.41
N ARG A 60 5.06 -9.72 8.68
CA ARG A 60 4.16 -10.86 8.52
C ARG A 60 3.09 -10.84 9.61
N SER A 61 1.85 -10.74 9.21
CA SER A 61 0.69 -10.74 10.13
C SER A 61 0.02 -12.09 10.28
N MET A 62 0.33 -13.04 9.38
CA MET A 62 -0.28 -14.37 9.32
C MET A 62 0.78 -15.47 9.47
N ARG A 63 0.37 -16.63 9.98
CA ARG A 63 1.20 -17.83 9.97
C ARG A 63 1.41 -18.35 8.54
N HIS A 64 2.43 -19.15 8.33
CA HIS A 64 2.60 -19.86 7.07
C HIS A 64 1.39 -20.76 6.81
N PRO A 65 0.93 -20.88 5.54
CA PRO A 65 -0.14 -21.80 5.21
C PRO A 65 0.29 -23.25 5.48
N ALA A 66 -0.65 -24.08 5.91
CA ALA A 66 -0.48 -25.51 5.88
C ALA A 66 -0.63 -26.02 4.42
N PRO A 67 -0.04 -27.15 4.05
CA PRO A 67 -0.23 -27.74 2.73
C PRO A 67 -1.72 -27.87 2.38
N GLY A 68 -2.11 -27.37 1.21
CA GLY A 68 -3.51 -27.34 0.74
C GLY A 68 -4.39 -26.24 1.34
N ARG A 69 -3.80 -25.28 2.13
CA ARG A 69 -4.50 -24.14 2.73
C ARG A 69 -3.82 -22.83 2.42
N GLU A 70 -3.38 -22.67 1.18
CA GLU A 70 -2.67 -21.47 0.70
C GLU A 70 -3.62 -20.34 0.28
N GLY A 71 -4.89 -20.66 0.00
CA GLY A 71 -5.88 -19.74 -0.53
C GLY A 71 -6.31 -18.65 0.46
N PRO A 72 -6.87 -17.53 -0.05
CA PRO A 72 -7.33 -16.40 0.78
C PRO A 72 -8.50 -16.78 1.70
N GLU A 73 -9.26 -17.83 1.38
CA GLU A 73 -10.32 -18.38 2.22
C GLU A 73 -9.83 -18.87 3.59
N PHE A 74 -8.53 -19.21 3.70
CA PHE A 74 -7.90 -19.62 4.94
C PHE A 74 -7.17 -18.50 5.68
N ASP A 75 -7.22 -17.26 5.17
CA ASP A 75 -6.51 -16.13 5.76
C ASP A 75 -6.95 -15.84 7.20
N ALA A 76 -8.25 -15.98 7.49
CA ALA A 76 -8.79 -15.79 8.83
C ALA A 76 -8.20 -16.77 9.85
N GLU A 77 -7.99 -18.04 9.47
CA GLU A 77 -7.41 -19.07 10.34
C GLU A 77 -5.91 -18.82 10.62
N ARG A 78 -5.21 -18.23 9.66
CA ARG A 78 -3.77 -17.94 9.74
C ARG A 78 -3.46 -16.63 10.45
N MET A 79 -4.46 -15.73 10.54
CA MET A 79 -4.30 -14.42 11.16
C MET A 79 -3.94 -14.54 12.63
N THR A 80 -2.84 -13.89 13.04
CA THR A 80 -2.47 -13.86 14.46
C THR A 80 -3.06 -12.65 15.16
N ARG A 81 -3.27 -12.72 16.49
CA ARG A 81 -3.73 -11.56 17.27
C ARG A 81 -2.76 -10.37 17.16
N VAL A 82 -1.47 -10.65 17.18
CA VAL A 82 -0.42 -9.64 16.94
C VAL A 82 -0.57 -9.05 15.53
N GLY A 83 -0.77 -9.90 14.52
CA GLY A 83 -0.98 -9.47 13.15
C GLY A 83 -2.21 -8.60 12.95
N GLN A 84 -3.34 -8.94 13.60
CA GLN A 84 -4.54 -8.10 13.62
C GLN A 84 -4.26 -6.71 14.21
N TRP A 85 -3.61 -6.69 15.38
CA TRP A 85 -3.25 -5.42 16.03
C TRP A 85 -2.30 -4.58 15.16
N MET A 86 -1.29 -5.20 14.55
CA MET A 86 -0.37 -4.51 13.66
C MET A 86 -1.06 -3.93 12.42
N ARG A 87 -2.01 -4.67 11.81
CA ARG A 87 -2.82 -4.16 10.69
C ARG A 87 -3.73 -3.01 11.13
N ALA A 88 -4.41 -3.16 12.26
CA ALA A 88 -5.29 -2.12 12.81
C ALA A 88 -4.55 -0.81 13.12
N THR A 89 -3.25 -0.89 13.42
CA THR A 89 -2.37 0.26 13.70
C THR A 89 -1.47 0.65 12.53
N SER A 90 -1.55 -0.05 11.39
CA SER A 90 -0.67 0.10 10.23
C SER A 90 0.83 -0.10 10.54
N LEU A 91 1.16 -0.70 11.68
CA LEU A 91 2.55 -1.02 12.05
C LEU A 91 3.16 -2.08 11.14
N ASP A 92 2.33 -2.93 10.55
CA ASP A 92 2.77 -3.94 9.57
C ASP A 92 3.37 -3.30 8.31
N GLU A 93 3.03 -2.06 7.99
CA GLU A 93 3.55 -1.33 6.82
C GLU A 93 4.87 -0.58 7.09
N LEU A 94 5.34 -0.47 8.34
CA LEU A 94 6.59 0.25 8.66
C LEU A 94 7.83 -0.24 7.88
N PRO A 95 8.02 -1.54 7.56
CA PRO A 95 9.14 -1.97 6.73
C PRO A 95 9.13 -1.36 5.32
N SER A 96 8.00 -0.86 4.82
CA SER A 96 7.92 -0.17 3.53
C SER A 96 8.67 1.18 3.49
N LEU A 97 9.05 1.74 4.65
CA LEU A 97 10.00 2.86 4.72
C LEU A 97 11.34 2.52 4.04
N TRP A 98 11.71 1.25 4.00
CA TRP A 98 12.88 0.81 3.23
C TRP A 98 12.63 0.91 1.71
N ASN A 99 11.42 0.58 1.24
CA ASN A 99 11.05 0.79 -0.15
C ASN A 99 11.04 2.29 -0.52
N LEU A 100 10.57 3.15 0.41
CA LEU A 100 10.62 4.61 0.27
C LEU A 100 12.08 5.11 0.14
N LEU A 101 12.98 4.62 1.01
CA LEU A 101 14.39 4.95 0.96
C LEU A 101 15.04 4.50 -0.35
N ARG A 102 14.65 3.35 -0.91
CA ARG A 102 15.13 2.84 -2.20
C ARG A 102 14.52 3.56 -3.42
N GLY A 103 13.42 4.28 -3.22
CA GLY A 103 12.71 4.99 -4.29
C GLY A 103 11.81 4.09 -5.14
N GLU A 104 11.42 2.96 -4.61
CA GLU A 104 10.42 2.07 -5.21
C GLU A 104 9.01 2.63 -5.01
N ILE A 105 8.81 3.37 -3.91
CA ILE A 105 7.60 4.13 -3.59
C ILE A 105 7.94 5.58 -3.21
N THR A 106 6.93 6.42 -3.05
CA THR A 106 6.99 7.80 -2.58
C THR A 106 6.07 7.99 -1.36
N LEU A 107 6.15 9.12 -0.66
CA LEU A 107 5.22 9.43 0.42
C LEU A 107 3.79 9.53 -0.10
N VAL A 108 3.56 10.30 -1.18
CA VAL A 108 2.23 10.57 -1.73
C VAL A 108 2.15 10.09 -3.17
N GLY A 109 1.18 9.22 -3.45
CA GLY A 109 0.93 8.65 -4.78
C GLY A 109 -0.18 7.61 -4.77
N PRO A 110 -0.55 7.04 -5.92
CA PRO A 110 -1.48 5.93 -6.03
C PRO A 110 -1.02 4.73 -5.19
N ARG A 111 -1.95 4.07 -4.48
CA ARG A 111 -1.59 2.89 -3.67
C ARG A 111 -1.05 1.76 -4.56
N PRO A 112 0.09 1.11 -4.23
CA PRO A 112 0.63 0.02 -5.03
C PRO A 112 -0.31 -1.18 -5.02
N LEU A 113 -0.75 -1.62 -6.20
CA LEU A 113 -1.68 -2.75 -6.37
C LEU A 113 -0.94 -4.04 -6.77
N PRO A 114 -1.52 -5.23 -6.51
CA PRO A 114 -0.96 -6.52 -6.88
C PRO A 114 -0.65 -6.63 -8.37
N VAL A 115 0.40 -7.37 -8.73
CA VAL A 115 0.82 -7.51 -10.14
C VAL A 115 -0.23 -8.19 -11.03
N HIS A 116 -1.05 -9.08 -10.45
CA HIS A 116 -2.12 -9.77 -11.19
C HIS A 116 -3.30 -8.86 -11.56
N TYR A 117 -3.28 -7.57 -11.14
CA TYR A 117 -4.28 -6.59 -11.57
C TYR A 117 -3.89 -5.88 -12.87
N TRP A 118 -2.66 -6.09 -13.39
CA TRP A 118 -2.17 -5.38 -14.57
C TRP A 118 -3.16 -5.40 -15.75
N ASP A 119 -3.68 -6.57 -16.07
CA ASP A 119 -4.60 -6.76 -17.20
C ASP A 119 -6.05 -6.37 -16.90
N ARG A 120 -6.33 -5.87 -15.68
CA ARG A 120 -7.68 -5.46 -15.24
C ARG A 120 -7.92 -3.95 -15.32
N PHE A 121 -6.88 -3.15 -15.59
CA PHE A 121 -7.00 -1.71 -15.82
C PHE A 121 -7.52 -1.42 -17.22
N VAL A 122 -8.26 -0.31 -17.37
CA VAL A 122 -8.83 0.12 -18.65
C VAL A 122 -8.57 1.60 -18.92
N GLY A 123 -8.25 1.93 -20.17
CA GLY A 123 -8.09 3.31 -20.63
C GLY A 123 -7.15 4.14 -19.76
N ASP A 124 -7.64 5.27 -19.26
CA ASP A 124 -6.89 6.25 -18.48
C ASP A 124 -6.40 5.71 -17.12
N GLU A 125 -6.93 4.59 -16.65
CA GLU A 125 -6.50 3.99 -15.37
C GLU A 125 -5.01 3.62 -15.35
N TYR A 126 -4.40 3.39 -16.52
CA TYR A 126 -2.97 3.16 -16.64
C TYR A 126 -2.11 4.38 -16.32
N GLU A 127 -2.65 5.60 -16.36
CA GLU A 127 -1.92 6.83 -16.01
C GLU A 127 -1.42 6.80 -14.55
N ARG A 128 -2.07 6.03 -13.69
CA ARG A 128 -1.63 5.83 -12.30
C ARG A 128 -0.19 5.31 -12.17
N PHE A 129 0.32 4.69 -13.22
CA PHE A 129 1.69 4.16 -13.29
C PHE A 129 2.71 5.17 -13.85
N GLU A 130 2.30 6.37 -14.23
CA GLU A 130 3.21 7.44 -14.66
C GLU A 130 3.99 8.06 -13.48
N VAL A 131 3.55 7.77 -12.26
CA VAL A 131 4.20 8.20 -11.02
C VAL A 131 4.54 7.00 -10.14
N ARG A 132 5.45 7.21 -9.17
CA ARG A 132 5.71 6.17 -8.16
C ARG A 132 4.46 5.98 -7.30
N PRO A 133 4.15 4.74 -6.91
CA PRO A 133 3.10 4.49 -5.95
C PRO A 133 3.45 5.10 -4.59
N GLY A 134 2.43 5.47 -3.82
CA GLY A 134 2.57 6.16 -2.54
C GLY A 134 2.27 5.29 -1.31
N ILE A 135 2.84 5.69 -0.16
CA ILE A 135 2.41 5.20 1.16
C ILE A 135 0.98 5.68 1.42
N THR A 136 0.72 6.96 1.15
CA THR A 136 -0.62 7.54 1.14
C THR A 136 -0.92 8.18 -0.22
N GLY A 137 -2.17 8.61 -0.43
CA GLY A 137 -2.60 9.21 -1.69
C GLY A 137 -4.03 9.69 -1.65
N LEU A 138 -4.47 10.32 -2.74
CA LEU A 138 -5.78 10.93 -2.82
C LEU A 138 -6.92 9.94 -2.56
N ALA A 139 -6.84 8.73 -3.11
CA ALA A 139 -7.82 7.67 -2.86
C ALA A 139 -7.86 7.22 -1.39
N GLN A 140 -6.69 7.18 -0.72
CA GLN A 140 -6.61 6.73 0.67
C GLN A 140 -7.24 7.72 1.65
N ILE A 141 -7.20 9.02 1.39
CA ILE A 141 -7.83 10.04 2.24
C ILE A 141 -9.33 10.22 1.95
N ASN A 142 -9.80 9.85 0.74
CA ASN A 142 -11.20 10.00 0.32
C ASN A 142 -12.03 8.71 0.48
N GLY A 143 -11.85 7.97 1.57
CA GLY A 143 -12.74 6.87 1.95
C GLY A 143 -12.10 5.49 1.99
N ARG A 144 -10.82 5.34 1.64
CA ARG A 144 -10.07 4.07 1.74
C ARG A 144 -10.83 2.88 1.08
N ASN A 145 -11.25 1.90 1.89
CA ASN A 145 -11.94 0.70 1.44
C ASN A 145 -13.46 0.90 1.28
N ALA A 146 -14.02 2.03 1.73
CA ALA A 146 -15.44 2.35 1.57
C ALA A 146 -15.80 2.85 0.16
N VAL A 147 -14.79 3.21 -0.64
CA VAL A 147 -14.95 3.69 -2.03
C VAL A 147 -14.82 2.51 -2.98
N ASP A 148 -15.68 2.45 -3.99
CA ASP A 148 -15.62 1.40 -5.01
C ASP A 148 -14.38 1.53 -5.92
N TRP A 149 -14.12 0.50 -6.74
CA TRP A 149 -12.94 0.46 -7.60
C TRP A 149 -12.91 1.56 -8.66
N PRO A 150 -14.00 1.84 -9.40
CA PRO A 150 -14.01 2.92 -10.39
C PRO A 150 -13.66 4.27 -9.79
N GLU A 151 -14.28 4.64 -8.68
CA GLU A 151 -14.05 5.92 -8.01
C GLU A 151 -12.62 6.01 -7.45
N ARG A 152 -12.11 4.91 -6.86
CA ARG A 152 -10.75 4.83 -6.36
C ARG A 152 -9.71 5.04 -7.46
N LEU A 153 -9.89 4.39 -8.61
CA LEU A 153 -8.99 4.55 -9.76
C LEU A 153 -9.12 5.95 -10.37
N ALA A 154 -10.32 6.54 -10.35
CA ALA A 154 -10.51 7.93 -10.76
C ALA A 154 -9.76 8.93 -9.86
N PHE A 155 -9.71 8.70 -8.53
CA PHE A 155 -8.86 9.49 -7.62
C PHE A 155 -7.37 9.34 -7.95
N ASP A 156 -6.92 8.13 -8.27
CA ASP A 156 -5.53 7.89 -8.65
C ASP A 156 -5.15 8.65 -9.93
N VAL A 157 -5.98 8.60 -10.97
CA VAL A 157 -5.81 9.35 -12.22
C VAL A 157 -5.85 10.85 -11.97
N THR A 158 -6.82 11.31 -11.17
CA THR A 158 -6.94 12.72 -10.79
C THR A 158 -5.66 13.21 -10.11
N TYR A 159 -5.12 12.44 -9.16
CA TYR A 159 -3.86 12.78 -8.51
C TYR A 159 -2.73 12.93 -9.53
N VAL A 160 -2.56 11.98 -10.45
CA VAL A 160 -1.49 12.03 -11.45
C VAL A 160 -1.58 13.30 -12.29
N ARG A 161 -2.77 13.65 -12.76
CA ARG A 161 -3.03 14.82 -13.63
C ARG A 161 -2.88 16.15 -12.90
N THR A 162 -3.19 16.21 -11.59
CA THR A 162 -3.28 17.46 -10.83
C THR A 162 -2.26 17.62 -9.71
N ARG A 163 -1.31 16.68 -9.56
CA ARG A 163 -0.36 16.63 -8.45
C ARG A 163 0.49 17.90 -8.33
N THR A 164 0.51 18.45 -7.12
CA THR A 164 1.31 19.60 -6.74
C THR A 164 1.94 19.37 -5.37
N LEU A 165 2.99 20.11 -5.00
CA LEU A 165 3.58 20.01 -3.65
C LEU A 165 2.59 20.42 -2.55
N ARG A 166 1.71 21.39 -2.83
CA ARG A 166 0.65 21.79 -1.89
C ARG A 166 -0.40 20.68 -1.74
N GLY A 167 -0.76 20.02 -2.85
CA GLY A 167 -1.65 18.86 -2.83
C GLY A 167 -1.06 17.72 -2.03
N ASP A 168 0.23 17.41 -2.21
CA ASP A 168 0.92 16.39 -1.45
C ASP A 168 0.92 16.70 0.05
N LEU A 169 1.24 17.96 0.43
CA LEU A 169 1.21 18.38 1.84
C LEU A 169 -0.20 18.24 2.44
N ARG A 170 -1.24 18.64 1.70
CA ARG A 170 -2.63 18.46 2.13
C ARG A 170 -2.95 16.97 2.36
N ILE A 171 -2.60 16.10 1.42
CA ILE A 171 -2.81 14.65 1.54
C ILE A 171 -2.09 14.09 2.78
N LEU A 172 -0.85 14.51 3.04
CA LEU A 172 -0.10 14.09 4.24
C LEU A 172 -0.81 14.53 5.53
N ILE A 173 -1.31 15.77 5.60
CA ILE A 173 -2.05 16.28 6.76
C ILE A 173 -3.35 15.50 6.97
N GLU A 174 -4.13 15.29 5.90
CA GLU A 174 -5.40 14.55 5.94
C GLU A 174 -5.22 13.05 6.20
N THR A 175 -4.03 12.50 5.96
CA THR A 175 -3.71 11.10 6.27
C THR A 175 -3.69 10.85 7.79
N VAL A 176 -3.23 11.82 8.59
CA VAL A 176 -3.12 11.65 10.05
C VAL A 176 -4.47 11.32 10.71
N PRO A 177 -5.53 12.13 10.56
CA PRO A 177 -6.84 11.78 11.11
C PRO A 177 -7.44 10.53 10.47
N ALA A 178 -7.20 10.27 9.19
CA ALA A 178 -7.67 9.06 8.52
C ALA A 178 -7.05 7.78 9.11
N VAL A 179 -5.78 7.82 9.52
CA VAL A 179 -5.12 6.68 10.20
C VAL A 179 -5.60 6.55 11.63
N LEU A 180 -5.67 7.66 12.39
CA LEU A 180 -6.08 7.66 13.80
C LEU A 180 -7.57 7.35 13.98
N GLY A 181 -8.42 7.84 13.09
CA GLY A 181 -9.87 7.64 13.13
C GLY A 181 -10.33 6.23 12.77
N ARG A 182 -9.43 5.33 12.34
CA ARG A 182 -9.74 3.96 11.90
C ARG A 182 -10.88 3.86 10.87
N SER A 183 -11.28 4.98 10.26
CA SER A 183 -12.36 5.00 9.28
C SER A 183 -11.96 4.24 8.01
N GLY A 184 -12.79 3.27 7.58
CA GLY A 184 -12.60 2.53 6.33
C GLY A 184 -11.47 1.50 6.34
N VAL A 185 -11.06 0.97 7.52
CA VAL A 185 -10.03 -0.09 7.60
C VAL A 185 -10.63 -1.44 7.25
N ASP A 186 -11.87 -1.72 7.68
CA ASP A 186 -12.60 -2.93 7.36
C ASP A 186 -13.91 -2.56 6.63
N GLN A 187 -14.28 -3.32 5.60
CA GLN A 187 -15.66 -3.36 5.13
C GLN A 187 -16.50 -4.09 6.17
N ALA A 188 -17.82 -3.86 6.16
CA ALA A 188 -18.77 -4.40 7.14
C ALA A 188 -18.68 -5.92 7.37
N ASP A 189 -18.07 -6.65 6.42
CA ASP A 189 -17.91 -8.11 6.43
C ASP A 189 -16.50 -8.57 6.88
N GLY A 190 -15.64 -7.69 7.40
CA GLY A 190 -14.26 -8.04 7.83
C GLY A 190 -13.31 -8.38 6.67
N VAL A 191 -13.72 -8.19 5.43
CA VAL A 191 -12.91 -8.44 4.23
C VAL A 191 -12.13 -7.19 3.87
N THR A 192 -10.82 -7.34 3.69
CA THR A 192 -9.88 -6.25 3.39
C THR A 192 -10.05 -5.71 1.96
N MET A 193 -11.22 -5.49 1.44
CA MET A 193 -11.57 -5.04 0.09
C MET A 193 -11.76 -6.19 -0.91
N HIS A 194 -12.87 -6.13 -1.64
CA HIS A 194 -13.11 -7.02 -2.78
C HIS A 194 -12.02 -6.87 -3.84
N GLU A 195 -11.70 -7.95 -4.53
CA GLU A 195 -10.76 -7.90 -5.65
C GLU A 195 -11.26 -6.98 -6.77
N LEU A 196 -10.31 -6.34 -7.48
CA LEU A 196 -10.64 -5.65 -8.72
C LEU A 196 -11.22 -6.68 -9.71
N PRO A 197 -12.46 -6.50 -10.23
CA PRO A 197 -13.08 -7.46 -11.13
C PRO A 197 -12.20 -7.78 -12.35
N ALA A 198 -12.20 -9.05 -12.77
CA ALA A 198 -11.37 -9.50 -13.88
C ALA A 198 -11.98 -9.21 -15.26
N ASP A 199 -13.30 -9.01 -15.34
CA ASP A 199 -14.07 -8.86 -16.57
C ASP A 199 -14.06 -7.44 -17.17
N ARG A 200 -13.34 -6.50 -16.50
CA ARG A 200 -13.24 -5.09 -16.93
C ARG A 200 -12.37 -4.88 -18.17
N SER A 201 -11.46 -5.81 -18.47
CA SER A 201 -10.41 -5.62 -19.46
C SER A 201 -10.82 -6.11 -20.84
N ARG A 202 -11.11 -5.20 -21.77
CA ARG A 202 -11.03 -5.48 -23.21
C ARG A 202 -10.17 -4.46 -23.99
N SER A 203 -9.56 -3.50 -23.30
CA SER A 203 -8.64 -2.52 -23.88
C SER A 203 -7.34 -2.54 -23.08
N GLY A 204 -6.28 -3.06 -23.68
CA GLY A 204 -4.92 -3.00 -23.12
C GLY A 204 -4.43 -1.55 -22.90
N PRO A 205 -3.21 -1.38 -22.38
CA PRO A 205 -2.63 -0.06 -22.20
C PRO A 205 -2.66 0.72 -23.51
N PRO A 206 -2.90 2.04 -23.48
CA PRO A 206 -2.84 2.87 -24.69
C PRO A 206 -1.46 2.70 -25.33
N THR A 207 -1.44 2.31 -26.58
CA THR A 207 -0.22 2.29 -27.41
C THR A 207 0.27 3.73 -27.55
N ARG A 208 1.45 4.02 -26.98
CA ARG A 208 2.18 5.27 -27.21
C ARG A 208 3.13 5.12 -28.38
#